data_88601ae067c37475c55c63df957b38a7
#
_entry.id   88601ae067c37475c55c63df957b38a7
#
_cell.length_a   1.000
_cell.length_b   1.000
_cell.length_c   1.000
_cell.angle_alpha   90.00
_cell.angle_beta   90.00
_cell.angle_gamma   90.00
#
_symmetry.space_group_name_H-M   'P 1'
#
loop_
_entity.id
_entity.type
_entity.pdbx_description
1 polymer ?
#
loop_
_entity_poly.entity_id
_entity_poly.type
_entity_poly.pdbx_seq_one_letter_code
_entity_poly.pdbx_strand_id
1 'polypeptide(L)'
;IRLSLGGSEMCIRDSIETVERLTPLVRSRAKYRTSLETLRYLSRQGVVTKSGLMVGLGETDDEVLQTLRDLREAGVRIVTLGQYLRPTLEHYPVAAYITPEKFEWYRLRALEMGFDYCASAPLVRSSYMAEEALRSVKSL
;
A
#
# COMPACT_ATOMS: atom_id res chain seq x y z
N ILE A 1 -4.46 -12.52 0.98
CA ILE A 1 -5.31 -11.73 1.89
C ILE A 1 -5.00 -12.11 3.31
N ARG A 2 -4.80 -11.11 4.14
CA ARG A 2 -4.53 -11.32 5.56
C ARG A 2 -5.51 -10.54 6.40
N LEU A 3 -5.99 -11.18 7.48
CA LEU A 3 -6.85 -10.55 8.46
C LEU A 3 -6.00 -9.97 9.59
N SER A 4 -6.24 -8.70 9.92
CA SER A 4 -5.66 -8.05 11.09
C SER A 4 -6.78 -7.72 12.05
N LEU A 5 -6.67 -8.21 13.28
CA LEU A 5 -7.67 -7.94 14.31
C LEU A 5 -7.12 -6.91 15.30
N GLY A 6 -7.89 -5.84 15.51
CA GLY A 6 -7.64 -4.84 16.54
C GLY A 6 -8.84 -4.78 17.44
N GLY A 7 -8.81 -5.48 18.58
CA GLY A 7 -9.97 -5.59 19.43
C GLY A 7 -11.12 -6.32 18.74
N SER A 8 -12.29 -5.70 18.67
CA SER A 8 -13.45 -6.25 17.97
C SER A 8 -13.51 -5.87 16.51
N GLU A 9 -12.51 -5.13 16.02
CA GLU A 9 -12.50 -4.61 14.67
C GLU A 9 -11.68 -5.48 13.75
N MET A 10 -12.09 -5.55 12.48
CA MET A 10 -11.43 -6.33 11.47
C MET A 10 -10.95 -5.42 10.33
N CYS A 11 -9.67 -5.53 10.00
CA CYS A 11 -9.07 -4.85 8.87
C CYS A 11 -8.48 -5.92 7.96
N ILE A 12 -8.89 -5.93 6.70
CA ILE A 12 -8.37 -6.88 5.72
C ILE A 12 -7.30 -6.20 4.89
N ARG A 13 -6.18 -6.90 4.76
CA ARG A 13 -5.01 -6.43 4.04
C ARG A 13 -4.72 -7.32 2.84
N ASP A 14 -4.58 -6.70 1.68
CA ASP A 14 -4.02 -7.33 0.49
C ASP A 14 -3.01 -6.34 -0.09
N SER A 15 -1.73 -6.71 -0.03
CA SER A 15 -0.66 -5.82 -0.46
C SER A 15 -0.58 -5.78 -1.99
N ILE A 16 -0.67 -4.58 -2.57
CA ILE A 16 -0.46 -4.38 -4.00
C ILE A 16 1.03 -4.50 -4.37
N GLU A 17 1.89 -4.20 -3.43
CA GLU A 17 3.35 -4.33 -3.44
C GLU A 17 4.10 -3.41 -4.39
N THR A 18 3.68 -3.22 -5.62
CA THR A 18 4.34 -2.33 -6.57
C THR A 18 3.35 -1.79 -7.59
N VAL A 19 3.81 -0.87 -8.45
CA VAL A 19 3.01 -0.31 -9.53
C VAL A 19 2.69 -1.37 -10.59
N GLU A 20 1.65 -1.13 -11.38
CA GLU A 20 1.16 -2.12 -12.34
C GLU A 20 2.25 -2.63 -13.29
N ARG A 21 3.03 -1.73 -13.87
CA ARG A 21 4.07 -2.08 -14.84
C ARG A 21 5.11 -3.06 -14.29
N LEU A 22 5.45 -2.92 -13.01
CA LEU A 22 6.50 -3.73 -12.38
C LEU A 22 5.96 -5.00 -11.71
N THR A 23 4.66 -5.15 -11.61
CA THR A 23 4.05 -6.29 -10.93
C THR A 23 4.55 -7.65 -11.45
N PRO A 24 4.63 -7.90 -12.77
CA PRO A 24 5.11 -9.19 -13.27
C PRO A 24 6.57 -9.51 -12.89
N LEU A 25 7.37 -8.48 -12.61
CA LEU A 25 8.79 -8.65 -12.26
C LEU A 25 8.99 -8.90 -10.77
N VAL A 26 8.06 -8.47 -9.93
CA VAL A 26 8.18 -8.51 -8.47
C VAL A 26 7.28 -9.58 -7.87
N ARG A 27 6.09 -9.78 -8.43
CA ARG A 27 5.10 -10.74 -7.95
C ARG A 27 4.86 -11.81 -9.02
N SER A 28 5.37 -13.02 -8.78
CA SER A 28 5.31 -14.07 -9.80
C SER A 28 3.92 -14.64 -10.05
N ARG A 29 3.01 -14.58 -9.08
CA ARG A 29 1.68 -15.20 -9.20
C ARG A 29 0.52 -14.25 -9.05
N ALA A 30 0.63 -13.25 -8.20
CA ALA A 30 -0.44 -12.30 -7.96
C ALA A 30 -0.47 -11.25 -9.07
N LYS A 31 -1.67 -10.85 -9.46
CA LYS A 31 -1.88 -9.85 -10.51
C LYS A 31 -2.39 -8.56 -9.90
N TYR A 32 -1.91 -7.45 -10.42
CA TYR A 32 -2.28 -6.12 -9.96
C TYR A 32 -3.80 -5.92 -9.98
N ARG A 33 -4.44 -6.21 -11.12
CA ARG A 33 -5.89 -6.00 -11.27
C ARG A 33 -6.71 -6.94 -10.38
N THR A 34 -6.25 -8.16 -10.20
CA THR A 34 -6.93 -9.13 -9.32
C THR A 34 -6.91 -8.65 -7.87
N SER A 35 -5.77 -8.12 -7.41
CA SER A 35 -5.68 -7.55 -6.06
C SER A 35 -6.65 -6.37 -5.88
N LEU A 36 -6.74 -5.49 -6.88
CA LEU A 36 -7.68 -4.37 -6.83
C LEU A 36 -9.13 -4.83 -6.77
N GLU A 37 -9.50 -5.85 -7.55
CA GLU A 37 -10.85 -6.41 -7.54
C GLU A 37 -11.21 -7.00 -6.17
N THR A 38 -10.26 -7.73 -5.57
CA THR A 38 -10.44 -8.30 -4.23
C THR A 38 -10.67 -7.20 -3.20
N LEU A 39 -9.83 -6.17 -3.23
CA LEU A 39 -9.96 -5.04 -2.30
C LEU A 39 -11.29 -4.31 -2.51
N ARG A 40 -11.71 -4.12 -3.75
CA ARG A 40 -12.98 -3.47 -4.07
C ARG A 40 -14.16 -4.27 -3.53
N TYR A 41 -14.15 -5.58 -3.75
CA TYR A 41 -15.21 -6.45 -3.24
C TYR A 41 -15.33 -6.33 -1.73
N LEU A 42 -14.19 -6.44 -1.02
CA LEU A 42 -14.18 -6.38 0.44
C LEU A 42 -14.62 -5.01 0.98
N SER A 43 -14.20 -3.94 0.31
CA SER A 43 -14.60 -2.59 0.69
C SER A 43 -16.12 -2.40 0.58
N ARG A 44 -16.73 -2.98 -0.45
CA ARG A 44 -18.18 -2.91 -0.65
C ARG A 44 -18.95 -3.69 0.41
N GLN A 45 -18.31 -4.64 1.09
CA GLN A 45 -18.90 -5.38 2.21
C GLN A 45 -18.81 -4.61 3.52
N GLY A 46 -18.30 -3.38 3.50
CA GLY A 46 -18.17 -2.56 4.71
C GLY A 46 -16.92 -2.86 5.52
N VAL A 47 -15.99 -3.64 4.98
CA VAL A 47 -14.74 -3.98 5.66
C VAL A 47 -13.70 -2.90 5.39
N VAL A 48 -12.96 -2.50 6.43
CA VAL A 48 -11.82 -1.61 6.28
C VAL A 48 -10.71 -2.37 5.58
N THR A 49 -10.24 -1.86 4.43
CA THR A 49 -9.17 -2.50 3.66
C THR A 49 -7.90 -1.68 3.74
N LYS A 50 -6.78 -2.38 3.68
CA LYS A 50 -5.44 -1.83 3.77
C LYS A 50 -4.55 -2.44 2.70
N SER A 51 -3.67 -1.62 2.12
CA SER A 51 -2.69 -2.12 1.15
C SER A 51 -1.34 -1.48 1.38
N GLY A 52 -0.29 -2.19 0.99
CA GLY A 52 1.09 -1.72 1.07
C GLY A 52 1.73 -1.62 -0.30
N LEU A 53 2.58 -0.62 -0.46
CA LEU A 53 3.31 -0.36 -1.69
C LEU A 53 4.79 -0.18 -1.35
N MET A 54 5.65 -0.86 -2.10
CA MET A 54 7.10 -0.67 -2.00
C MET A 54 7.56 0.25 -3.12
N VAL A 55 8.49 1.14 -2.83
CA VAL A 55 9.08 2.04 -3.81
C VAL A 55 10.59 1.85 -3.87
N GLY A 56 11.21 2.28 -4.96
CA GLY A 56 12.64 2.05 -5.19
C GLY A 56 12.90 0.90 -6.15
N LEU A 57 11.88 0.49 -6.92
CA LEU A 57 11.95 -0.61 -7.88
C LEU A 57 12.12 -0.12 -9.33
N GLY A 58 12.16 1.19 -9.54
CA GLY A 58 12.27 1.79 -10.88
C GLY A 58 10.99 2.44 -11.36
N GLU A 59 10.00 2.59 -10.48
CA GLU A 59 8.74 3.26 -10.80
C GLU A 59 8.93 4.77 -10.90
N THR A 60 8.06 5.42 -11.68
CA THR A 60 8.00 6.88 -11.74
C THR A 60 7.04 7.41 -10.68
N ASP A 61 7.14 8.72 -10.37
CA ASP A 61 6.21 9.35 -9.44
C ASP A 61 4.78 9.23 -9.94
N ASP A 62 4.55 9.42 -11.24
CA ASP A 62 3.22 9.30 -11.82
C ASP A 62 2.64 7.89 -11.67
N GLU A 63 3.49 6.87 -11.78
CA GLU A 63 3.05 5.49 -11.57
C GLU A 63 2.65 5.24 -10.11
N VAL A 64 3.39 5.80 -9.16
CA VAL A 64 3.03 5.70 -7.74
C VAL A 64 1.69 6.39 -7.49
N LEU A 65 1.52 7.59 -8.02
CA LEU A 65 0.26 8.33 -7.86
C LEU A 65 -0.91 7.59 -8.51
N GLN A 66 -0.70 6.98 -9.67
CA GLN A 66 -1.74 6.19 -10.32
C GLN A 66 -2.13 4.97 -9.48
N THR A 67 -1.16 4.29 -8.90
CA THR A 67 -1.41 3.15 -8.01
C THR A 67 -2.22 3.60 -6.79
N LEU A 68 -1.88 4.74 -6.20
CA LEU A 68 -2.64 5.28 -5.08
C LEU A 68 -4.09 5.60 -5.49
N ARG A 69 -4.28 6.18 -6.68
CA ARG A 69 -5.63 6.44 -7.20
C ARG A 69 -6.41 5.15 -7.40
N ASP A 70 -5.77 4.13 -7.98
CA ASP A 70 -6.41 2.83 -8.20
C ASP A 70 -6.85 2.20 -6.88
N LEU A 71 -5.99 2.27 -5.86
CA LEU A 71 -6.32 1.76 -4.53
C LEU A 71 -7.49 2.54 -3.92
N ARG A 72 -7.48 3.85 -4.06
CA ARG A 72 -8.55 4.69 -3.51
C ARG A 72 -9.88 4.42 -4.20
N GLU A 73 -9.88 4.22 -5.51
CA GLU A 73 -11.08 3.83 -6.27
C GLU A 73 -11.61 2.45 -5.85
N ALA A 74 -10.70 1.55 -5.47
CA ALA A 74 -11.10 0.25 -4.94
C ALA A 74 -11.67 0.33 -3.53
N GLY A 75 -11.64 1.50 -2.89
CA GLY A 75 -12.17 1.71 -1.57
C GLY A 75 -11.19 1.52 -0.44
N VAL A 76 -9.92 1.38 -0.74
CA VAL A 76 -8.87 1.21 0.29
C VAL A 76 -8.77 2.48 1.12
N ARG A 77 -8.78 2.35 2.44
CA ARG A 77 -8.77 3.48 3.36
C ARG A 77 -7.43 3.71 4.04
N ILE A 78 -6.61 2.68 4.10
CA ILE A 78 -5.29 2.71 4.76
C ILE A 78 -4.25 2.25 3.76
N VAL A 79 -3.16 3.03 3.60
CA VAL A 79 -2.07 2.66 2.70
C VAL A 79 -0.73 2.88 3.39
N THR A 80 0.24 2.00 3.10
CA THR A 80 1.61 2.14 3.57
C THR A 80 2.56 2.15 2.39
N LEU A 81 3.59 2.99 2.47
CA LEU A 81 4.67 3.03 1.49
C LEU A 81 6.00 2.85 2.22
N GLY A 82 6.82 1.92 1.75
CA GLY A 82 8.12 1.65 2.34
C GLY A 82 9.17 1.44 1.25
N GLN A 83 10.45 1.55 1.62
CA GLN A 83 11.55 1.31 0.71
C GLN A 83 11.66 -0.18 0.41
N TYR A 84 11.75 -0.52 -0.88
CA TYR A 84 12.09 -1.88 -1.27
C TYR A 84 13.53 -2.19 -0.91
N LEU A 85 13.74 -3.29 -0.20
CA LEU A 85 15.07 -3.80 0.14
C LEU A 85 15.18 -5.21 -0.44
N ARG A 86 16.21 -5.44 -1.23
CA ARG A 86 16.43 -6.73 -1.88
C ARG A 86 16.72 -7.82 -0.85
N PRO A 87 15.84 -8.83 -0.69
CA PRO A 87 16.07 -9.86 0.33
C PRO A 87 17.27 -10.77 0.02
N THR A 88 17.42 -11.16 -1.24
CA THR A 88 18.56 -12.00 -1.69
C THR A 88 18.95 -11.59 -3.11
N LEU A 89 20.07 -12.11 -3.60
CA LEU A 89 20.54 -11.84 -4.96
C LEU A 89 19.60 -12.36 -6.04
N GLU A 90 18.70 -13.27 -5.69
CA GLU A 90 17.72 -13.83 -6.63
C GLU A 90 16.50 -12.92 -6.81
N HIS A 91 16.31 -11.96 -5.90
CA HIS A 91 15.19 -11.03 -5.98
C HIS A 91 15.52 -9.83 -6.87
N TYR A 92 14.47 -9.10 -7.26
CA TYR A 92 14.62 -7.91 -8.10
C TYR A 92 15.55 -6.90 -7.42
N PRO A 93 16.51 -6.30 -8.15
CA PRO A 93 17.45 -5.36 -7.53
C PRO A 93 16.80 -4.04 -7.13
N VAL A 94 17.38 -3.39 -6.13
CA VAL A 94 16.97 -2.04 -5.74
C VAL A 94 17.38 -1.08 -6.85
N ALA A 95 16.43 -0.33 -7.40
CA ALA A 95 16.71 0.65 -8.45
C ALA A 95 17.08 2.01 -7.87
N ALA A 96 16.52 2.37 -6.72
CA ALA A 96 16.79 3.65 -6.08
C ALA A 96 16.47 3.60 -4.59
N TYR A 97 17.16 4.41 -3.81
CA TYR A 97 16.83 4.65 -2.41
C TYR A 97 16.08 5.97 -2.33
N ILE A 98 14.81 5.89 -1.99
CA ILE A 98 13.91 7.04 -1.97
C ILE A 98 14.17 7.87 -0.71
N THR A 99 14.24 9.20 -0.86
CA THR A 99 14.52 10.08 0.26
C THR A 99 13.34 10.18 1.23
N PRO A 100 13.60 10.48 2.51
CA PRO A 100 12.52 10.73 3.47
C PRO A 100 11.57 11.85 3.01
N GLU A 101 12.11 12.89 2.36
CA GLU A 101 11.32 14.00 1.82
C GLU A 101 10.35 13.53 0.75
N LYS A 102 10.78 12.62 -0.12
CA LYS A 102 9.92 12.05 -1.15
C LYS A 102 8.84 11.18 -0.53
N PHE A 103 9.15 10.41 0.52
CA PHE A 103 8.15 9.62 1.25
C PHE A 103 7.10 10.54 1.87
N GLU A 104 7.49 11.67 2.42
CA GLU A 104 6.55 12.65 2.97
C GLU A 104 5.67 13.25 1.87
N TRP A 105 6.25 13.51 0.69
CA TRP A 105 5.49 14.00 -0.45
C TRP A 105 4.43 12.97 -0.87
N TYR A 106 4.77 11.68 -0.92
CA TYR A 106 3.80 10.63 -1.21
C TYR A 106 2.68 10.59 -0.18
N ARG A 107 3.04 10.73 1.12
CA ARG A 107 2.05 10.73 2.19
C ARG A 107 1.03 11.85 2.01
N LEU A 108 1.50 13.04 1.71
CA LEU A 108 0.63 14.19 1.50
C LEU A 108 -0.28 13.99 0.28
N ARG A 109 0.27 13.44 -0.80
CA ARG A 109 -0.55 13.12 -1.98
C ARG A 109 -1.63 12.09 -1.67
N ALA A 110 -1.28 11.06 -0.90
CA ALA A 110 -2.26 10.05 -0.50
C ALA A 110 -3.39 10.65 0.33
N LEU A 111 -3.05 11.47 1.31
CA LEU A 111 -4.08 12.13 2.14
C LEU A 111 -4.99 13.04 1.31
N GLU A 112 -4.45 13.73 0.32
CA GLU A 112 -5.23 14.54 -0.59
C GLU A 112 -6.21 13.71 -1.43
N MET A 113 -5.86 12.46 -1.71
CA MET A 113 -6.73 11.53 -2.45
C MET A 113 -7.86 10.96 -1.60
N GLY A 114 -7.82 11.18 -0.28
CA GLY A 114 -8.88 10.74 0.61
C GLY A 114 -8.58 9.49 1.43
N PHE A 115 -7.33 9.03 1.48
CA PHE A 115 -6.97 7.96 2.40
C PHE A 115 -7.11 8.48 3.83
N ASP A 116 -7.68 7.65 4.71
CA ASP A 116 -7.86 8.01 6.12
C ASP A 116 -6.54 7.97 6.88
N TYR A 117 -5.62 7.11 6.43
CA TYR A 117 -4.31 6.98 7.06
C TYR A 117 -3.29 6.57 6.01
N CYS A 118 -2.10 7.16 6.07
CA CYS A 118 -0.97 6.80 5.23
C CYS A 118 0.30 6.83 6.07
N ALA A 119 0.97 5.68 6.17
CA ALA A 119 2.31 5.61 6.72
C ALA A 119 3.29 5.51 5.56
N SER A 120 4.22 6.46 5.47
CA SER A 120 5.15 6.54 4.34
C SER A 120 6.53 6.96 4.84
N ALA A 121 7.46 6.00 4.86
CA ALA A 121 8.84 6.22 5.30
C ALA A 121 9.69 5.02 4.91
N PRO A 122 11.03 5.16 4.86
CA PRO A 122 11.90 4.08 4.39
C PRO A 122 11.70 2.75 5.12
N LEU A 123 11.47 2.76 6.42
CA LEU A 123 11.37 1.55 7.23
C LEU A 123 9.94 1.08 7.48
N VAL A 124 8.95 1.72 6.87
CA VAL A 124 7.55 1.31 7.03
C VAL A 124 7.33 -0.04 6.35
N ARG A 125 6.53 -0.87 7.00
CA ARG A 125 6.06 -2.15 6.47
C ARG A 125 4.53 -2.18 6.53
N SER A 126 3.92 -3.09 5.79
CA SER A 126 2.46 -3.15 5.68
C SER A 126 1.74 -3.38 7.01
N SER A 127 2.41 -3.92 8.01
CA SER A 127 1.84 -4.12 9.35
C SER A 127 2.15 -2.97 10.31
N TYR A 128 2.89 -1.96 9.88
CA TYR A 128 3.33 -0.86 10.73
C TYR A 128 2.13 -0.07 11.24
N MET A 129 2.08 0.13 12.58
CA MET A 129 1.07 0.96 13.25
C MET A 129 -0.37 0.60 12.87
N ALA A 130 -0.65 -0.69 12.68
CA ALA A 130 -1.96 -1.14 12.21
C ALA A 130 -3.11 -0.73 13.13
N GLU A 131 -2.92 -0.82 14.45
CA GLU A 131 -3.95 -0.43 15.42
C GLU A 131 -4.21 1.08 15.40
N GLU A 132 -3.16 1.88 15.30
CA GLU A 132 -3.28 3.32 15.21
C GLU A 132 -4.01 3.73 13.93
N ALA A 133 -3.66 3.09 12.82
CA ALA A 133 -4.33 3.33 11.55
C ALA A 133 -5.83 3.02 11.64
N LEU A 134 -6.17 1.90 12.26
CA LEU A 134 -7.56 1.50 12.43
C LEU A 134 -8.33 2.48 13.32
N ARG A 135 -7.71 2.96 14.38
CA ARG A 135 -8.32 3.99 15.24
C ARG A 135 -8.57 5.29 14.50
N SER A 136 -7.68 5.68 13.61
CA SER A 136 -7.86 6.88 12.78
C SER A 136 -9.09 6.78 11.89
N VAL A 137 -9.36 5.61 11.34
CA VAL A 137 -10.56 5.35 10.55
C VAL A 137 -11.82 5.46 11.42
N LYS A 138 -11.80 4.91 12.63
CA LYS A 138 -12.96 4.92 13.53
C LYS A 138 -13.33 6.31 14.03
N SER A 139 -12.35 7.20 14.20
CA SER A 139 -12.60 8.53 14.72
C SER A 139 -13.31 9.44 13.70
N LEU A 140 -13.53 8.94 12.51
CA LEU A 140 -14.30 9.61 11.48
C LEU A 140 -15.77 9.19 11.57
#